data_ee1d4002378174a8f8d23362f0c41e02
#
_entry.id   ee1d4002378174a8f8d23362f0c41e02
#
_cell.length_a   1.000
_cell.length_b   1.000
_cell.length_c   1.000
_cell.angle_alpha   90.00
_cell.angle_beta   90.00
_cell.angle_gamma   90.00
#
_symmetry.space_group_name_H-M   'P 1'
#
loop_
_entity.id
_entity.type
_entity.pdbx_description
1 polymer ?
#
loop_
_entity_poly.entity_id
_entity_poly.type
_entity_poly.pdbx_seq_one_letter_code
_entity_poly.pdbx_strand_id
1 'polypeptide(L)'
;MQARTAALGIAQRQLDDTTVRATHNGLVVGLTVSTGEMVAPAQSLFTLINTDEWFAVANFRETDLGSISVGDCATVFSMLDRKVPIKGSVQGIGWGVVDQDRVNIPRSVPYVERSLNWVRVAQRFPVRVKLQEPPADLMRLGASAVVEIKHGAACR
;
A
#
# COMPACT_ATOMS: atom_id res chain seq x y z
N MET A 1 -27.18 -17.88 36.09
CA MET A 1 -27.61 -16.83 35.16
C MET A 1 -26.50 -16.43 34.18
N GLN A 2 -25.26 -16.26 34.61
CA GLN A 2 -24.13 -15.85 33.75
C GLN A 2 -23.88 -16.75 32.51
N ALA A 3 -24.02 -18.06 32.59
CA ALA A 3 -23.82 -18.96 31.47
C ALA A 3 -24.84 -18.75 30.33
N ARG A 4 -26.08 -18.41 30.69
CA ARG A 4 -27.14 -18.16 29.68
C ARG A 4 -26.96 -16.82 28.96
N THR A 5 -26.50 -15.80 29.67
CA THR A 5 -26.17 -14.50 29.07
C THR A 5 -24.95 -14.59 28.15
N ALA A 6 -23.93 -15.40 28.50
CA ALA A 6 -22.79 -15.68 27.66
C ALA A 6 -23.20 -16.42 26.35
N ALA A 7 -24.08 -17.43 26.48
CA ALA A 7 -24.58 -18.17 25.32
C ALA A 7 -25.39 -17.26 24.36
N LEU A 8 -26.22 -16.38 24.92
CA LEU A 8 -26.96 -15.38 24.14
C LEU A 8 -26.01 -14.44 23.39
N GLY A 9 -24.95 -13.96 24.06
CA GLY A 9 -23.95 -13.07 23.43
C GLY A 9 -23.20 -13.73 22.29
N ILE A 10 -22.92 -15.03 22.39
CA ILE A 10 -22.29 -15.81 21.28
C ILE A 10 -23.27 -15.92 20.09
N ALA A 11 -24.52 -16.31 20.34
CA ALA A 11 -25.52 -16.44 19.30
C ALA A 11 -25.80 -15.09 18.60
N GLN A 12 -25.82 -13.99 19.37
CA GLN A 12 -25.99 -12.64 18.80
C GLN A 12 -24.82 -12.29 17.86
N ARG A 13 -23.57 -12.55 18.26
CA ARG A 13 -22.40 -12.30 17.39
C ARG A 13 -22.46 -13.14 16.11
N GLN A 14 -22.83 -14.40 16.23
CA GLN A 14 -22.98 -15.27 15.06
C GLN A 14 -24.03 -14.74 14.07
N LEU A 15 -25.13 -14.17 14.60
CA LEU A 15 -26.14 -13.51 13.76
C LEU A 15 -25.59 -12.25 13.12
N ASP A 16 -24.90 -11.39 13.89
CA ASP A 16 -24.32 -10.14 13.38
C ASP A 16 -23.29 -10.42 12.29
N ASP A 17 -22.47 -11.46 12.44
CA ASP A 17 -21.44 -11.89 11.47
C ASP A 17 -22.04 -12.39 10.15
N THR A 18 -23.34 -12.69 10.08
CA THR A 18 -24.01 -13.04 8.81
C THR A 18 -24.20 -11.84 7.88
N THR A 19 -24.04 -10.63 8.40
CA THR A 19 -24.22 -9.40 7.64
C THR A 19 -22.91 -8.61 7.57
N VAL A 20 -22.23 -8.66 6.43
CA VAL A 20 -21.00 -7.93 6.20
C VAL A 20 -21.31 -6.55 5.63
N ARG A 21 -20.85 -5.49 6.31
CA ARG A 21 -21.01 -4.10 5.88
C ARG A 21 -19.65 -3.48 5.53
N ALA A 22 -19.65 -2.62 4.52
CA ALA A 22 -18.45 -1.84 4.18
C ALA A 22 -18.08 -0.90 5.34
N THR A 23 -16.80 -0.89 5.72
CA THR A 23 -16.26 -0.04 6.80
C THR A 23 -15.94 1.37 6.33
N HIS A 24 -15.80 1.59 5.03
CA HIS A 24 -15.50 2.87 4.39
C HIS A 24 -16.04 2.91 2.97
N ASN A 25 -16.03 4.09 2.37
CA ASN A 25 -16.36 4.25 0.95
C ASN A 25 -15.27 3.58 0.09
N GLY A 26 -15.67 2.95 -1.01
CA GLY A 26 -14.69 2.26 -1.82
C GLY A 26 -15.26 1.51 -3.00
N LEU A 27 -14.36 0.89 -3.74
CA LEU A 27 -14.67 0.04 -4.89
C LEU A 27 -14.34 -1.42 -4.57
N VAL A 28 -15.29 -2.30 -4.84
CA VAL A 28 -15.10 -3.74 -4.71
C VAL A 28 -14.42 -4.27 -5.96
N VAL A 29 -13.32 -4.99 -5.77
CA VAL A 29 -12.59 -5.66 -6.84
C VAL A 29 -12.32 -7.12 -6.50
N GLY A 30 -12.16 -7.97 -7.50
CA GLY A 30 -11.82 -9.37 -7.32
C GLY A 30 -12.92 -10.18 -6.64
N LEU A 31 -14.19 -9.85 -6.86
CA LEU A 31 -15.30 -10.67 -6.39
C LEU A 31 -15.30 -11.99 -7.17
N THR A 32 -14.98 -13.07 -6.47
CA THR A 32 -14.82 -14.42 -7.06
C THR A 32 -16.00 -15.33 -6.82
N VAL A 33 -16.97 -14.92 -5.99
CA VAL A 33 -18.10 -15.73 -5.58
C VAL A 33 -19.41 -15.20 -6.14
N SER A 34 -20.34 -16.11 -6.43
CA SER A 34 -21.67 -15.83 -6.92
C SER A 34 -22.73 -16.03 -5.84
N THR A 35 -23.91 -15.45 -6.04
CA THR A 35 -25.04 -15.63 -5.13
C THR A 35 -25.43 -17.11 -5.07
N GLY A 36 -25.56 -17.66 -3.87
CA GLY A 36 -25.89 -19.07 -3.63
C GLY A 36 -24.67 -19.99 -3.51
N GLU A 37 -23.47 -19.47 -3.65
CA GLU A 37 -22.24 -20.23 -3.48
C GLU A 37 -21.90 -20.40 -1.99
N MET A 38 -21.41 -21.58 -1.63
CA MET A 38 -20.97 -21.87 -0.27
C MET A 38 -19.54 -21.37 -0.07
N VAL A 39 -19.32 -20.59 0.97
CA VAL A 39 -18.01 -20.02 1.33
C VAL A 39 -17.53 -20.58 2.66
N ALA A 40 -16.22 -20.76 2.79
CA ALA A 40 -15.61 -21.20 4.03
C ALA A 40 -15.31 -20.00 4.96
N PRO A 41 -15.35 -20.19 6.29
CA PRO A 41 -14.89 -19.19 7.23
C PRO A 41 -13.45 -18.74 6.92
N ALA A 42 -13.18 -17.44 7.05
CA ALA A 42 -11.89 -16.81 6.75
C ALA A 42 -11.44 -16.86 5.27
N GLN A 43 -12.32 -17.22 4.35
CA GLN A 43 -12.06 -17.12 2.92
C GLN A 43 -12.13 -15.66 2.47
N SER A 44 -11.12 -15.21 1.72
CA SER A 44 -11.16 -13.88 1.08
C SER A 44 -12.09 -13.92 -0.12
N LEU A 45 -13.13 -13.10 -0.12
CA LEU A 45 -14.16 -13.07 -1.15
C LEU A 45 -13.93 -11.95 -2.16
N PHE A 46 -13.46 -10.80 -1.70
CA PHE A 46 -13.18 -9.61 -2.51
C PHE A 46 -12.20 -8.68 -1.79
N THR A 47 -11.71 -7.70 -2.49
CA THR A 47 -10.93 -6.60 -1.92
C THR A 47 -11.72 -5.31 -2.02
N LEU A 48 -11.85 -4.59 -0.90
CA LEU A 48 -12.42 -3.26 -0.87
C LEU A 48 -11.28 -2.23 -0.95
N ILE A 49 -11.21 -1.49 -2.06
CA ILE A 49 -10.25 -0.41 -2.24
C ILE A 49 -10.85 0.86 -1.64
N ASN A 50 -10.18 1.42 -0.63
CA ASN A 50 -10.55 2.72 -0.07
C ASN A 50 -10.31 3.82 -1.12
N THR A 51 -11.34 4.60 -1.40
CA THR A 51 -11.29 5.71 -2.36
C THR A 51 -11.12 7.07 -1.70
N ASP A 52 -11.16 7.14 -0.36
CA ASP A 52 -11.05 8.41 0.37
C ASP A 52 -9.59 8.91 0.43
N GLU A 53 -8.63 7.98 0.37
CA GLU A 53 -7.21 8.32 0.41
C GLU A 53 -6.42 7.58 -0.66
N TRP A 54 -5.65 8.32 -1.43
CA TRP A 54 -4.75 7.79 -2.44
C TRP A 54 -3.29 8.14 -2.17
N PHE A 55 -2.43 7.20 -2.47
CA PHE A 55 -0.99 7.34 -2.28
C PHE A 55 -0.24 6.91 -3.52
N ALA A 56 0.81 7.67 -3.86
CA ALA A 56 1.82 7.24 -4.80
C ALA A 56 3.05 6.75 -4.04
N VAL A 57 3.61 5.62 -4.44
CA VAL A 57 4.86 5.10 -3.89
C VAL A 57 5.93 5.21 -4.97
N ALA A 58 6.92 6.06 -4.74
CA ALA A 58 8.01 6.28 -5.66
C ALA A 58 9.31 5.76 -5.07
N ASN A 59 10.10 5.00 -5.86
CA ASN A 59 11.34 4.41 -5.42
C ASN A 59 12.52 5.30 -5.80
N PHE A 60 13.00 6.11 -4.85
CA PHE A 60 14.16 7.00 -5.01
C PHE A 60 15.47 6.28 -4.69
N ARG A 61 16.56 6.72 -5.30
CA ARG A 61 17.90 6.19 -4.98
C ARG A 61 18.30 6.63 -3.58
N GLU A 62 19.07 5.81 -2.90
CA GLU A 62 19.64 6.14 -1.58
C GLU A 62 20.38 7.49 -1.59
N THR A 63 21.08 7.78 -2.69
CA THR A 63 21.81 9.06 -2.86
C THR A 63 20.94 10.30 -2.87
N ASP A 64 19.66 10.14 -3.26
CA ASP A 64 18.74 11.26 -3.42
C ASP A 64 17.89 11.48 -2.16
N LEU A 65 17.85 10.51 -1.25
CA LEU A 65 17.03 10.56 -0.03
C LEU A 65 17.43 11.68 0.92
N GLY A 66 18.71 12.04 0.96
CA GLY A 66 19.23 13.10 1.83
C GLY A 66 18.61 14.48 1.55
N SER A 67 18.06 14.67 0.36
CA SER A 67 17.40 15.91 -0.05
C SER A 67 15.86 15.89 0.12
N ILE A 68 15.28 14.75 0.50
CA ILE A 68 13.83 14.56 0.64
C ILE A 68 13.47 14.59 2.12
N SER A 69 12.48 15.40 2.48
CA SER A 69 11.95 15.51 3.83
C SER A 69 10.45 15.21 3.86
N VAL A 70 9.98 14.69 5.00
CA VAL A 70 8.54 14.53 5.24
C VAL A 70 7.89 15.92 5.24
N GLY A 71 6.81 16.07 4.46
CA GLY A 71 6.13 17.34 4.26
C GLY A 71 6.54 18.08 2.98
N ASP A 72 7.56 17.63 2.26
CA ASP A 72 7.94 18.22 0.97
C ASP A 72 6.81 18.08 -0.05
N CYS A 73 6.69 19.10 -0.91
CA CYS A 73 5.72 19.10 -1.99
C CYS A 73 6.09 18.13 -3.09
N ALA A 74 5.13 17.39 -3.55
CA ALA A 74 5.27 16.50 -4.68
C ALA A 74 4.22 16.79 -5.75
N THR A 75 4.61 16.60 -6.99
CA THR A 75 3.69 16.58 -8.13
C THR A 75 3.71 15.18 -8.71
N VAL A 76 2.54 14.58 -8.86
CA VAL A 76 2.38 13.23 -9.35
C VAL A 76 1.65 13.27 -10.69
N PHE A 77 2.19 12.58 -11.67
CA PHE A 77 1.60 12.42 -12.99
C PHE A 77 1.21 10.95 -13.20
N SER A 78 -0.07 10.70 -13.39
CA SER A 78 -0.55 9.36 -13.75
C SER A 78 -0.11 9.01 -15.17
N MET A 79 0.26 7.75 -15.40
CA MET A 79 0.56 7.28 -16.75
C MET A 79 -0.69 7.18 -17.63
N LEU A 80 -1.88 7.21 -17.04
CA LEU A 80 -3.16 7.28 -17.79
C LEU A 80 -3.32 8.62 -18.49
N ASP A 81 -2.97 9.73 -17.82
CA ASP A 81 -2.90 11.06 -18.42
C ASP A 81 -1.77 11.87 -17.76
N ARG A 82 -0.68 12.06 -18.49
CA ARG A 82 0.49 12.80 -18.04
C ARG A 82 0.32 14.33 -18.05
N LYS A 83 -0.78 14.84 -18.59
CA LYS A 83 -1.01 16.28 -18.68
C LYS A 83 -1.62 16.84 -17.40
N VAL A 84 -2.23 16.00 -16.58
CA VAL A 84 -2.88 16.41 -15.33
C VAL A 84 -1.92 16.27 -14.16
N PRO A 85 -1.38 17.38 -13.61
CA PRO A 85 -0.56 17.37 -12.42
C PRO A 85 -1.44 17.16 -11.19
N ILE A 86 -1.15 16.15 -10.39
CA ILE A 86 -1.82 15.86 -9.13
C ILE A 86 -0.90 16.33 -8.01
N LYS A 87 -1.37 17.21 -7.16
CA LYS A 87 -0.61 17.69 -6.02
C LYS A 87 -0.56 16.62 -4.93
N GLY A 88 0.56 16.56 -4.24
CA GLY A 88 0.76 15.66 -3.11
C GLY A 88 1.81 16.16 -2.14
N SER A 89 1.92 15.49 -1.02
CA SER A 89 2.95 15.76 -0.03
C SER A 89 3.62 14.47 0.42
N VAL A 90 4.91 14.53 0.70
CA VAL A 90 5.66 13.39 1.23
C VAL A 90 5.14 13.05 2.62
N GLN A 91 4.55 11.88 2.78
CA GLN A 91 4.03 11.39 4.05
C GLN A 91 5.08 10.63 4.84
N GLY A 92 5.95 9.90 4.14
CA GLY A 92 6.97 9.08 4.78
C GLY A 92 7.97 8.51 3.80
N ILE A 93 9.14 8.19 4.33
CA ILE A 93 10.25 7.57 3.62
C ILE A 93 10.45 6.19 4.23
N GLY A 94 10.57 5.16 3.40
CA GLY A 94 10.82 3.79 3.87
C GLY A 94 12.20 3.67 4.50
N TRP A 95 12.25 3.06 5.70
CA TRP A 95 13.49 2.86 6.46
C TRP A 95 14.24 1.58 6.10
N GLY A 96 13.66 0.72 5.27
CA GLY A 96 14.29 -0.54 4.90
C GLY A 96 13.72 -1.10 3.61
N VAL A 97 14.57 -1.80 2.89
CA VAL A 97 14.22 -2.59 1.70
C VAL A 97 14.84 -3.96 1.84
N VAL A 98 14.15 -4.96 1.36
CA VAL A 98 14.68 -6.33 1.28
C VAL A 98 15.31 -6.50 -0.09
N ASP A 99 16.58 -6.87 -0.10
CA ASP A 99 17.29 -7.26 -1.31
C ASP A 99 16.74 -8.62 -1.78
N GLN A 100 16.24 -8.66 -3.02
CA GLN A 100 15.65 -9.89 -3.59
C GLN A 100 16.68 -11.00 -3.76
N ASP A 101 17.97 -10.65 -3.86
CA ASP A 101 19.05 -11.63 -4.00
C ASP A 101 19.38 -12.34 -2.68
N ARG A 102 18.86 -11.86 -1.56
CA ARG A 102 19.00 -12.48 -0.24
C ARG A 102 17.81 -13.37 0.08
N VAL A 103 17.72 -14.50 -0.56
CA VAL A 103 16.85 -15.58 -0.13
C VAL A 103 17.34 -16.06 1.24
N ASN A 104 16.61 -15.71 2.30
CA ASN A 104 16.93 -16.13 3.66
C ASN A 104 16.62 -17.62 3.83
N ILE A 105 17.53 -18.47 3.35
CA ILE A 105 17.48 -19.90 3.60
C ILE A 105 18.09 -20.10 5.00
N PRO A 106 17.37 -20.69 5.97
CA PRO A 106 17.96 -21.05 7.26
C PRO A 106 19.08 -22.05 7.00
N ARG A 107 20.33 -21.62 7.16
CA ARG A 107 21.52 -22.44 6.95
C ARG A 107 22.28 -22.54 8.26
N SER A 108 22.66 -23.75 8.58
CA SER A 108 23.55 -24.07 9.70
C SER A 108 25.01 -23.71 9.45
N VAL A 109 25.34 -23.23 8.23
CA VAL A 109 26.71 -22.87 7.82
C VAL A 109 26.71 -21.46 7.24
N PRO A 110 27.70 -20.59 7.60
CA PRO A 110 27.80 -19.26 7.01
C PRO A 110 27.96 -19.36 5.49
N TYR A 111 27.06 -18.72 4.76
CA TYR A 111 27.15 -18.59 3.31
C TYR A 111 27.99 -17.35 2.99
N VAL A 112 29.12 -17.58 2.32
CA VAL A 112 29.94 -16.50 1.76
C VAL A 112 29.59 -16.39 0.29
N GLU A 113 28.94 -15.29 -0.05
CA GLU A 113 28.53 -14.96 -1.41
C GLU A 113 29.79 -14.72 -2.27
N ARG A 114 29.93 -15.48 -3.34
CA ARG A 114 30.91 -15.18 -4.40
C ARG A 114 30.32 -14.04 -5.27
N SER A 115 30.23 -12.83 -4.75
CA SER A 115 29.85 -11.70 -5.57
C SER A 115 31.07 -11.07 -6.19
N LEU A 116 31.14 -11.12 -7.50
CA LEU A 116 32.02 -10.28 -8.33
C LEU A 116 31.47 -8.83 -8.43
N ASN A 117 30.58 -8.41 -7.53
CA ASN A 117 29.98 -7.09 -7.49
C ASN A 117 30.97 -6.06 -6.92
N TRP A 118 31.99 -5.76 -7.70
CA TRP A 118 32.89 -4.64 -7.44
C TRP A 118 32.23 -3.27 -7.66
N VAL A 119 31.11 -3.24 -8.38
CA VAL A 119 30.29 -2.03 -8.57
C VAL A 119 29.10 -2.08 -7.61
N ARG A 120 29.09 -1.19 -6.63
CA ARG A 120 27.93 -0.99 -5.75
C ARG A 120 26.88 -0.14 -6.46
N VAL A 121 25.70 -0.73 -6.71
CA VAL A 121 24.54 0.00 -7.22
C VAL A 121 23.77 0.53 -6.01
N ALA A 122 23.45 1.82 -6.02
CA ALA A 122 22.64 2.44 -4.95
C ALA A 122 21.26 1.77 -4.88
N GLN A 123 20.88 1.37 -3.67
CA GLN A 123 19.55 0.80 -3.41
C GLN A 123 18.47 1.86 -3.59
N ARG A 124 17.23 1.40 -3.82
CA ARG A 124 16.08 2.27 -3.95
C ARG A 124 15.16 2.10 -2.74
N PHE A 125 14.75 3.22 -2.18
CA PHE A 125 13.86 3.27 -1.03
C PHE A 125 12.50 3.84 -1.42
N PRO A 126 11.40 3.24 -0.92
CA PRO A 126 10.07 3.72 -1.21
C PRO A 126 9.78 5.01 -0.45
N VAL A 127 9.37 6.04 -1.17
CA VAL A 127 8.85 7.29 -0.62
C VAL A 127 7.35 7.32 -0.87
N ARG A 128 6.57 7.46 0.20
CA ARG A 128 5.11 7.51 0.13
C ARG A 128 4.64 8.95 0.06
N VAL A 129 3.90 9.26 -0.99
CA VAL A 129 3.33 10.58 -1.26
C VAL A 129 1.82 10.48 -1.13
N LYS A 130 1.21 11.25 -0.23
CA LYS A 130 -0.24 11.39 -0.10
C LYS A 130 -0.73 12.35 -1.17
N LEU A 131 -1.71 11.93 -1.98
CA LEU A 131 -2.32 12.75 -3.02
C LEU A 131 -3.39 13.66 -2.42
N GLN A 132 -3.52 14.87 -2.96
CA GLN A 132 -4.54 15.85 -2.58
C GLN A 132 -5.57 15.94 -3.69
N GLU A 133 -6.83 15.61 -3.37
CA GLU A 133 -7.98 15.71 -4.27
C GLU A 133 -7.71 15.16 -5.69
N PRO A 134 -7.20 13.92 -5.81
CA PRO A 134 -6.88 13.37 -7.12
C PRO A 134 -8.16 13.09 -7.91
N PRO A 135 -8.16 13.33 -9.25
CA PRO A 135 -9.28 12.97 -10.11
C PRO A 135 -9.56 11.46 -10.06
N ALA A 136 -10.80 11.08 -9.74
CA ALA A 136 -11.18 9.68 -9.50
C ALA A 136 -10.98 8.77 -10.74
N ASP A 137 -11.13 9.31 -11.91
CA ASP A 137 -10.95 8.62 -13.21
C ASP A 137 -9.49 8.25 -13.49
N LEU A 138 -8.53 8.98 -12.93
CA LEU A 138 -7.10 8.69 -13.07
C LEU A 138 -6.57 7.75 -11.97
N MET A 139 -7.37 7.43 -10.95
CA MET A 139 -6.95 6.61 -9.82
C MET A 139 -7.23 5.13 -10.07
N ARG A 140 -6.18 4.34 -10.10
CA ARG A 140 -6.22 2.87 -10.20
C ARG A 140 -5.20 2.27 -9.25
N LEU A 141 -5.61 1.29 -8.47
CA LEU A 141 -4.67 0.54 -7.64
C LEU A 141 -3.67 -0.20 -8.54
N GLY A 142 -2.38 -0.02 -8.26
CA GLY A 142 -1.31 -0.62 -9.06
C GLY A 142 -0.97 0.12 -10.35
N ALA A 143 -1.60 1.27 -10.63
CA ALA A 143 -1.23 2.10 -11.78
C ALA A 143 0.17 2.70 -11.61
N SER A 144 0.88 2.86 -12.71
CA SER A 144 2.18 3.52 -12.73
C SER A 144 2.02 5.04 -12.74
N ALA A 145 2.93 5.73 -12.03
CA ALA A 145 2.96 7.17 -11.98
C ALA A 145 4.41 7.68 -11.96
N VAL A 146 4.58 8.93 -12.37
CA VAL A 146 5.84 9.68 -12.22
C VAL A 146 5.66 10.66 -11.07
N VAL A 147 6.63 10.70 -10.16
CA VAL A 147 6.61 11.58 -9.00
C VAL A 147 7.80 12.54 -9.07
N GLU A 148 7.51 13.82 -8.98
CA GLU A 148 8.50 14.90 -8.87
C GLU A 148 8.38 15.52 -7.49
N ILE A 149 9.49 15.54 -6.72
CA ILE A 149 9.54 16.16 -5.39
C ILE A 149 10.28 17.48 -5.47
N LYS A 150 9.69 18.53 -4.93
CA LYS A 150 10.32 19.85 -4.79
C LYS A 150 10.97 19.94 -3.41
N HIS A 151 12.29 19.93 -3.37
CA HIS A 151 13.06 19.97 -2.14
C HIS A 151 12.90 21.31 -1.40
N GLY A 152 12.74 21.25 -0.09
CA GLY A 152 12.69 22.42 0.78
C GLY A 152 11.44 23.30 0.66
N ALA A 153 10.42 22.85 -0.07
CA ALA A 153 9.15 23.56 -0.17
C ALA A 153 8.08 22.86 0.63
N ALA A 154 7.73 23.38 1.80
CA ALA A 154 6.54 22.91 2.51
C ALA A 154 5.29 23.18 1.67
N CYS A 155 4.45 22.17 1.49
CA CYS A 155 3.16 22.32 0.82
C CYS A 155 2.21 23.12 1.69
N ARG A 156 1.81 24.27 1.22
CA ARG A 156 0.72 25.08 1.75
C ARG A 156 -0.52 24.91 0.89
#